data_b9c8eeeab12e188100fbe31a59fba4c0
#
_entry.id   b9c8eeeab12e188100fbe31a59fba4c0
#
_cell.length_a   1.000
_cell.length_b   1.000
_cell.length_c   1.000
_cell.angle_alpha   90.00
_cell.angle_beta   90.00
_cell.angle_gamma   90.00
#
_symmetry.space_group_name_H-M   'P 1'
#
loop_
_entity.id
_entity.type
_entity.pdbx_description
1 polymer ?
#
loop_
_entity_poly.entity_id
_entity_poly.type
_entity_poly.pdbx_seq_one_letter_code
_entity_poly.pdbx_strand_id
1 'polypeptide(L)'
;MRKRTWTPGGYPAAVTERGIVVLEPGNEQLAQRFWELMLEGADLAVLLQELTSAFAANLAALPSFVALIDESGEAHIAVRGAFEVVVDGPEGPTSVSGGSVITWSEHRFRTHSGWRIATPVDGPMPEAARWQVISAVLPVATLASGTVGEVACGA
;
A
#
# COMPACT_ATOMS: atom_id res chain seq x y z
N MET A 1 -6.88 -14.80 -10.18
CA MET A 1 -6.53 -13.38 -10.16
C MET A 1 -6.98 -12.72 -8.87
N ARG A 2 -6.11 -12.01 -8.25
CA ARG A 2 -6.46 -11.31 -7.01
C ARG A 2 -7.14 -10.00 -7.33
N LYS A 3 -8.14 -9.68 -6.52
CA LYS A 3 -8.84 -8.41 -6.64
C LYS A 3 -8.38 -7.47 -5.56
N ARG A 4 -8.34 -6.20 -5.88
CA ARG A 4 -8.04 -5.16 -4.91
C ARG A 4 -9.31 -4.38 -4.62
N THR A 5 -9.53 -4.12 -3.35
CA THR A 5 -10.70 -3.35 -2.90
C THR A 5 -10.21 -2.20 -2.04
N TRP A 6 -11.02 -1.14 -1.97
CA TRP A 6 -10.65 0.05 -1.22
C TRP A 6 -11.90 0.69 -0.62
N THR A 7 -11.67 1.47 0.42
CA THR A 7 -12.72 2.31 0.99
C THR A 7 -12.27 3.76 0.92
N PRO A 8 -13.20 4.70 0.72
CA PRO A 8 -12.84 6.12 0.60
C PRO A 8 -12.20 6.69 1.86
N GLY A 9 -11.30 7.63 1.68
CA GLY A 9 -10.63 8.31 2.77
C GLY A 9 -9.79 9.45 2.24
N GLY A 10 -8.83 9.93 3.03
CA GLY A 10 -8.02 11.08 2.68
C GLY A 10 -6.61 10.79 2.25
N TYR A 11 -6.19 9.53 2.21
CA TYR A 11 -4.81 9.18 1.89
C TYR A 11 -4.68 8.82 0.41
N PRO A 12 -3.87 9.56 -0.36
CA PRO A 12 -3.72 9.25 -1.77
C PRO A 12 -3.01 7.91 -1.95
N ALA A 13 -3.56 7.08 -2.80
CA ALA A 13 -3.02 5.77 -3.10
C ALA A 13 -2.87 5.58 -4.60
N ALA A 14 -1.70 5.14 -5.02
CA ALA A 14 -1.45 4.71 -6.38
C ALA A 14 -1.61 3.20 -6.43
N VAL A 15 -2.49 2.72 -7.27
CA VAL A 15 -2.81 1.29 -7.35
C VAL A 15 -2.56 0.80 -8.76
N THR A 16 -1.83 -0.29 -8.90
CA THR A 16 -1.61 -0.96 -10.16
C THR A 16 -1.70 -2.47 -9.94
N GLU A 17 -1.69 -3.24 -11.02
CA GLU A 17 -1.71 -4.68 -10.89
C GLU A 17 -0.45 -5.22 -10.21
N ARG A 18 0.67 -4.53 -10.33
CA ARG A 18 1.93 -4.96 -9.74
C ARG A 18 2.09 -4.55 -8.28
N GLY A 19 1.47 -3.45 -7.88
CA GLY A 19 1.69 -2.98 -6.54
C GLY A 19 0.90 -1.74 -6.21
N ILE A 20 1.18 -1.21 -5.01
CA ILE A 20 0.50 -0.02 -4.51
C ILE A 20 1.48 0.87 -3.75
N VAL A 21 1.14 2.15 -3.69
CA VAL A 21 1.81 3.10 -2.80
C VAL A 21 0.73 3.96 -2.16
N VAL A 22 0.73 4.03 -0.82
CA VAL A 22 -0.19 4.89 -0.08
C VAL A 22 0.64 5.94 0.64
N LEU A 23 0.25 7.21 0.52
CA LEU A 23 1.00 8.34 1.08
C LEU A 23 0.13 9.16 2.02
N GLU A 24 0.78 9.97 2.85
CA GLU A 24 0.06 10.94 3.67
C GLU A 24 -0.70 11.94 2.79
N PRO A 25 -1.80 12.50 3.31
CA PRO A 25 -2.53 13.54 2.59
C PRO A 25 -1.61 14.70 2.17
N GLY A 26 -1.90 15.29 1.03
CA GLY A 26 -1.08 16.36 0.50
C GLY A 26 -0.03 15.91 -0.50
N ASN A 27 0.10 14.61 -0.72
CA ASN A 27 1.10 14.05 -1.64
C ASN A 27 0.47 13.46 -2.89
N GLU A 28 -0.62 14.06 -3.36
CA GLU A 28 -1.35 13.54 -4.51
C GLU A 28 -0.51 13.51 -5.78
N GLN A 29 0.31 14.51 -5.99
CA GLN A 29 1.16 14.55 -7.18
C GLN A 29 2.22 13.46 -7.14
N LEU A 30 2.75 13.19 -5.96
CA LEU A 30 3.73 12.13 -5.78
C LEU A 30 3.09 10.76 -6.01
N ALA A 31 1.85 10.58 -5.55
CA ALA A 31 1.11 9.35 -5.80
C ALA A 31 0.92 9.14 -7.31
N GLN A 32 0.61 10.20 -8.05
CA GLN A 32 0.48 10.12 -9.49
C GLN A 32 1.80 9.70 -10.14
N ARG A 33 2.90 10.24 -9.66
CA ARG A 33 4.22 9.88 -10.17
C ARG A 33 4.54 8.41 -9.91
N PHE A 34 4.23 7.92 -8.71
CA PHE A 34 4.44 6.51 -8.39
C PHE A 34 3.59 5.60 -9.25
N TRP A 35 2.36 6.00 -9.53
CA TRP A 35 1.48 5.24 -10.40
C TRP A 35 2.11 5.08 -11.79
N GLU A 36 2.64 6.19 -12.33
CA GLU A 36 3.31 6.15 -13.63
C GLU A 36 4.53 5.24 -13.61
N LEU A 37 5.34 5.33 -12.56
CA LEU A 37 6.54 4.50 -12.44
C LEU A 37 6.18 3.01 -12.37
N MET A 38 5.15 2.67 -11.62
CA MET A 38 4.73 1.28 -11.51
C MET A 38 4.20 0.74 -12.83
N LEU A 39 3.52 1.58 -13.62
CA LEU A 39 3.08 1.18 -14.95
C LEU A 39 4.26 0.92 -15.87
N GLU A 40 5.39 1.58 -15.63
CA GLU A 40 6.62 1.37 -16.40
C GLU A 40 7.44 0.18 -15.91
N GLY A 41 6.99 -0.49 -14.87
CA GLY A 41 7.66 -1.67 -14.36
C GLY A 41 8.59 -1.45 -13.18
N ALA A 42 8.51 -0.31 -12.50
CA ALA A 42 9.37 -0.03 -11.36
C ALA A 42 9.18 -1.06 -10.24
N ASP A 43 10.28 -1.44 -9.62
CA ASP A 43 10.24 -2.30 -8.43
C ASP A 43 10.31 -1.42 -7.17
N LEU A 44 10.35 -2.06 -6.01
CA LEU A 44 10.35 -1.32 -4.75
C LEU A 44 11.56 -0.41 -4.62
N ALA A 45 12.73 -0.86 -5.06
CA ALA A 45 13.94 -0.05 -4.97
C ALA A 45 13.80 1.25 -5.76
N VAL A 46 13.21 1.19 -6.93
CA VAL A 46 12.99 2.38 -7.76
C VAL A 46 12.01 3.33 -7.09
N LEU A 47 10.94 2.80 -6.50
CA LEU A 47 9.96 3.62 -5.80
C LEU A 47 10.59 4.35 -4.61
N LEU A 48 11.40 3.64 -3.83
CA LEU A 48 12.07 4.23 -2.68
C LEU A 48 13.08 5.28 -3.10
N GLN A 49 13.77 5.06 -4.21
CA GLN A 49 14.72 6.02 -4.73
C GLN A 49 14.00 7.30 -5.18
N GLU A 50 12.86 7.15 -5.85
CA GLU A 50 12.07 8.30 -6.27
C GLU A 50 11.58 9.08 -5.05
N LEU A 51 11.15 8.38 -4.01
CA LEU A 51 10.69 9.01 -2.78
C LEU A 51 11.80 9.85 -2.13
N THR A 52 12.98 9.27 -1.96
CA THR A 52 14.08 9.99 -1.33
C THR A 52 14.54 11.17 -2.18
N SER A 53 14.51 11.02 -3.49
CA SER A 53 14.87 12.10 -4.40
C SER A 53 13.87 13.26 -4.31
N ALA A 54 12.59 12.95 -4.20
CA ALA A 54 11.55 13.97 -4.13
C ALA A 54 11.71 14.85 -2.90
N PHE A 55 12.34 14.35 -1.84
CA PHE A 55 12.57 15.12 -0.62
C PHE A 55 14.03 15.45 -0.40
N ALA A 56 14.82 15.49 -1.49
CA ALA A 56 16.23 15.88 -1.50
C ALA A 56 17.05 15.07 -0.50
N ALA A 57 16.73 13.80 -0.34
CA ALA A 57 17.39 12.89 0.58
C ALA A 57 17.28 13.31 2.06
N ASN A 58 16.36 14.20 2.38
CA ASN A 58 16.11 14.59 3.76
C ASN A 58 15.16 13.59 4.39
N LEU A 59 15.70 12.61 5.10
CA LEU A 59 14.91 11.53 5.67
C LEU A 59 13.87 12.02 6.68
N ALA A 60 14.17 13.12 7.37
CA ALA A 60 13.22 13.66 8.34
C ALA A 60 11.99 14.28 7.67
N ALA A 61 12.09 14.64 6.40
CA ALA A 61 10.98 15.24 5.68
C ALA A 61 10.10 14.23 4.95
N LEU A 62 10.48 12.95 4.96
CA LEU A 62 9.70 11.93 4.27
C LEU A 62 8.31 11.79 4.88
N PRO A 63 7.26 11.68 4.06
CA PRO A 63 5.93 11.39 4.60
C PRO A 63 5.85 9.95 5.06
N SER A 64 4.86 9.66 5.89
CA SER A 64 4.52 8.27 6.18
C SER A 64 3.98 7.64 4.91
N PHE A 65 4.32 6.37 4.67
CA PHE A 65 3.91 5.71 3.44
C PHE A 65 3.90 4.20 3.58
N VAL A 66 3.22 3.54 2.65
CA VAL A 66 3.33 2.10 2.41
C VAL A 66 3.61 1.94 0.93
N ALA A 67 4.66 1.21 0.60
CA ALA A 67 4.94 0.83 -0.78
C ALA A 67 5.02 -0.68 -0.83
N LEU A 68 4.28 -1.29 -1.74
CA LEU A 68 4.18 -2.74 -1.83
C LEU A 68 4.18 -3.17 -3.29
N ILE A 69 5.12 -4.04 -3.63
CA ILE A 69 5.15 -4.67 -4.95
C ILE A 69 4.78 -6.12 -4.76
N ASP A 70 3.75 -6.55 -5.46
CA ASP A 70 3.14 -7.87 -5.32
C ASP A 70 3.15 -8.56 -6.66
N GLU A 71 4.11 -9.45 -6.84
CA GLU A 71 4.27 -10.20 -8.09
C GLU A 71 4.40 -11.69 -7.82
N SER A 72 3.66 -12.49 -8.57
CA SER A 72 3.78 -13.95 -8.52
C SER A 72 3.63 -14.52 -7.11
N GLY A 73 2.79 -13.92 -6.30
CA GLY A 73 2.56 -14.38 -4.94
C GLY A 73 3.60 -13.90 -3.94
N GLU A 74 4.61 -13.20 -4.38
CA GLU A 74 5.62 -12.64 -3.50
C GLU A 74 5.33 -11.16 -3.28
N ALA A 75 5.39 -10.72 -2.04
CA ALA A 75 5.17 -9.31 -1.70
C ALA A 75 6.43 -8.72 -1.07
N HIS A 76 6.85 -7.57 -1.58
CA HIS A 76 7.96 -6.81 -1.04
C HIS A 76 7.42 -5.48 -0.56
N ILE A 77 7.55 -5.20 0.73
CA ILE A 77 6.84 -4.10 1.39
C ILE A 77 7.81 -3.17 2.12
N ALA A 78 7.59 -1.87 1.98
CA ALA A 78 8.26 -0.87 2.79
C ALA A 78 7.19 -0.03 3.49
N VAL A 79 7.32 0.15 4.80
CA VAL A 79 6.34 0.88 5.61
C VAL A 79 7.05 1.92 6.46
N ARG A 80 6.54 3.14 6.46
CA ARG A 80 6.99 4.22 7.33
C ARG A 80 5.78 4.83 8.02
N GLY A 81 5.87 4.98 9.33
CA GLY A 81 4.83 5.64 10.11
C GLY A 81 3.76 4.69 10.61
N ALA A 82 2.59 5.23 10.86
CA ALA A 82 1.54 4.55 11.60
C ALA A 82 0.57 3.72 10.75
N PHE A 83 0.92 3.45 9.51
CA PHE A 83 0.10 2.55 8.69
C PHE A 83 0.11 1.15 9.27
N GLU A 84 -1.02 0.48 9.18
CA GLU A 84 -1.11 -0.91 9.57
C GLU A 84 -1.22 -1.77 8.32
N VAL A 85 -0.31 -2.72 8.18
CA VAL A 85 -0.31 -3.64 7.05
C VAL A 85 -0.37 -5.06 7.61
N VAL A 86 -1.31 -5.84 7.12
CA VAL A 86 -1.43 -7.25 7.50
C VAL A 86 -1.29 -8.08 6.24
N VAL A 87 -0.39 -9.04 6.28
CA VAL A 87 -0.16 -9.96 5.16
C VAL A 87 -0.60 -11.34 5.59
N ASP A 88 -1.46 -11.95 4.79
CA ASP A 88 -1.97 -13.31 5.06
C ASP A 88 -1.03 -14.32 4.41
N GLY A 89 -0.19 -14.92 5.23
CA GLY A 89 0.76 -15.92 4.77
C GLY A 89 0.30 -17.34 5.08
N PRO A 90 1.10 -18.35 4.70
CA PRO A 90 0.73 -19.75 4.94
C PRO A 90 0.63 -20.10 6.42
N GLU A 91 1.30 -19.34 7.28
CA GLU A 91 1.26 -19.60 8.72
C GLU A 91 0.32 -18.64 9.46
N GLY A 92 -0.48 -17.89 8.73
CA GLY A 92 -1.42 -16.95 9.31
C GLY A 92 -1.07 -15.50 9.01
N PRO A 93 -1.86 -14.57 9.55
CA PRO A 93 -1.61 -13.14 9.29
C PRO A 93 -0.37 -12.62 10.02
N THR A 94 0.39 -11.78 9.36
CA THR A 94 1.54 -11.11 9.94
C THR A 94 1.32 -9.61 9.84
N SER A 95 1.47 -8.91 10.96
CA SER A 95 1.32 -7.46 11.01
C SER A 95 2.68 -6.80 10.79
N VAL A 96 2.71 -5.78 9.94
CA VAL A 96 3.91 -5.05 9.60
C VAL A 96 3.65 -3.56 9.80
N SER A 97 4.58 -2.86 10.44
CA SER A 97 4.43 -1.41 10.62
C SER A 97 5.80 -0.74 10.52
N GLY A 98 5.77 0.59 10.34
CA GLY A 98 6.99 1.39 10.32
C GLY A 98 7.61 1.55 11.69
N GLY A 99 6.81 1.43 12.74
CA GLY A 99 7.30 1.55 14.10
C GLY A 99 8.03 2.86 14.35
N SER A 100 9.10 2.79 15.13
CA SER A 100 9.90 3.94 15.49
C SER A 100 11.15 4.10 14.64
N VAL A 101 11.21 3.43 13.50
CA VAL A 101 12.36 3.51 12.60
C VAL A 101 12.40 4.87 11.93
N ILE A 102 13.58 5.45 11.82
CA ILE A 102 13.74 6.78 11.24
C ILE A 102 13.42 6.79 9.74
N THR A 103 13.75 5.73 9.03
CA THR A 103 13.51 5.63 7.60
C THR A 103 12.21 4.86 7.32
N TRP A 104 12.32 3.57 7.14
CA TRP A 104 11.19 2.69 6.90
C TRP A 104 11.60 1.26 7.22
N SER A 105 10.59 0.39 7.41
CA SER A 105 10.83 -1.04 7.58
C SER A 105 10.56 -1.74 6.27
N GLU A 106 11.43 -2.67 5.88
CA GLU A 106 11.23 -3.47 4.68
C GLU A 106 11.01 -4.93 5.06
N HIS A 107 10.05 -5.54 4.36
CA HIS A 107 9.69 -6.93 4.59
C HIS A 107 9.42 -7.63 3.27
N ARG A 108 9.76 -8.90 3.21
CA ARG A 108 9.52 -9.71 2.03
C ARG A 108 8.76 -10.96 2.42
N PHE A 109 7.66 -11.20 1.74
CA PHE A 109 6.84 -12.39 1.93
C PHE A 109 6.87 -13.19 0.65
N ARG A 110 7.51 -14.36 0.70
CA ARG A 110 7.69 -15.17 -0.51
C ARG A 110 6.40 -15.79 -0.99
N THR A 111 5.45 -16.00 -0.09
CA THR A 111 4.16 -16.59 -0.42
C THR A 111 3.09 -15.94 0.45
N HIS A 112 2.02 -15.49 -0.17
CA HIS A 112 0.91 -14.93 0.58
C HIS A 112 -0.39 -15.11 -0.21
N SER A 113 -1.52 -15.05 0.49
CA SER A 113 -2.84 -15.13 -0.12
C SER A 113 -3.51 -13.77 -0.25
N GLY A 114 -2.97 -12.75 0.39
CA GLY A 114 -3.51 -11.40 0.31
C GLY A 114 -2.90 -10.50 1.35
N TRP A 115 -3.28 -9.23 1.32
CA TRP A 115 -2.81 -8.24 2.28
C TRP A 115 -3.89 -7.18 2.48
N ARG A 116 -3.79 -6.46 3.61
CA ARG A 116 -4.72 -5.38 3.96
C ARG A 116 -3.92 -4.21 4.51
N ILE A 117 -4.28 -3.01 4.11
CA ILE A 117 -3.64 -1.78 4.58
C ILE A 117 -4.71 -0.88 5.16
N ALA A 118 -4.47 -0.40 6.38
CA ALA A 118 -5.31 0.60 7.00
C ALA A 118 -4.50 1.85 7.24
N THR A 119 -5.06 2.99 6.89
CA THR A 119 -4.42 4.28 7.12
C THR A 119 -4.59 4.67 8.59
N PRO A 120 -3.73 5.55 9.10
CA PRO A 120 -3.79 5.95 10.50
C PRO A 120 -4.88 6.97 10.78
N VAL A 121 -6.02 6.89 10.11
CA VAL A 121 -7.14 7.77 10.37
C VAL A 121 -7.99 7.23 11.50
N ASP A 122 -8.73 8.12 12.11
CA ASP A 122 -9.57 7.78 13.23
C ASP A 122 -10.74 6.93 12.81
N GLY A 123 -10.75 5.75 13.34
CA GLY A 123 -11.85 4.86 13.16
C GLY A 123 -11.86 4.20 11.79
N PRO A 124 -12.21 2.94 11.76
CA PRO A 124 -12.40 2.26 10.50
C PRO A 124 -13.65 2.81 9.84
N MET A 125 -13.74 2.70 8.55
CA MET A 125 -14.98 2.92 7.82
C MET A 125 -15.74 1.61 7.91
N PRO A 126 -16.46 1.38 8.98
CA PRO A 126 -17.11 0.11 9.17
C PRO A 126 -18.19 -0.01 8.11
N GLU A 127 -18.43 -1.17 7.64
CA GLU A 127 -19.51 -1.42 6.70
C GLU A 127 -19.49 -0.54 5.47
N ALA A 128 -18.50 0.30 5.30
CA ALA A 128 -18.42 1.15 4.12
C ALA A 128 -18.36 0.29 2.88
N ALA A 129 -18.98 0.76 1.82
CA ALA A 129 -18.93 0.07 0.56
C ALA A 129 -17.49 -0.12 0.14
N ARG A 130 -17.13 -1.34 -0.19
CA ARG A 130 -15.81 -1.65 -0.71
C ARG A 130 -15.87 -1.62 -2.22
N TRP A 131 -14.96 -0.86 -2.79
CA TRP A 131 -14.91 -0.70 -4.23
C TRP A 131 -13.75 -1.49 -4.79
N GLN A 132 -13.95 -2.09 -5.94
CA GLN A 132 -12.86 -2.80 -6.62
C GLN A 132 -12.04 -1.83 -7.45
N VAL A 133 -10.76 -2.09 -7.55
CA VAL A 133 -9.86 -1.28 -8.36
C VAL A 133 -8.81 -2.16 -9.01
N ILE A 134 -8.48 -1.84 -10.26
CA ILE A 134 -7.40 -2.50 -10.97
C ILE A 134 -6.19 -1.57 -11.05
N SER A 135 -6.41 -0.35 -11.49
CA SER A 135 -5.33 0.61 -11.63
C SER A 135 -5.90 2.03 -11.55
N ALA A 136 -5.40 2.83 -10.61
CA ALA A 136 -5.88 4.19 -10.43
C ALA A 136 -5.08 4.90 -9.36
N VAL A 137 -5.28 6.21 -9.25
CA VAL A 137 -4.85 6.98 -8.09
C VAL A 137 -6.13 7.35 -7.34
N LEU A 138 -6.19 6.99 -6.06
CA LEU A 138 -7.43 7.05 -5.29
C LEU A 138 -7.20 7.63 -3.90
N PRO A 139 -8.19 8.34 -3.33
CA PRO A 139 -8.13 8.70 -1.90
C PRO A 139 -8.70 7.55 -1.08
N VAL A 140 -7.88 6.95 -0.23
CA VAL A 140 -8.29 5.74 0.49
C VAL A 140 -8.23 5.90 2.01
N ALA A 141 -9.05 5.11 2.69
CA ALA A 141 -8.92 4.84 4.11
C ALA A 141 -8.40 3.42 4.30
N THR A 142 -8.80 2.48 3.45
CA THR A 142 -8.27 1.13 3.48
C THR A 142 -8.03 0.62 2.07
N LEU A 143 -7.15 -0.34 1.95
CA LEU A 143 -6.82 -0.97 0.68
C LEU A 143 -6.49 -2.42 0.97
N ALA A 144 -7.01 -3.33 0.17
CA ALA A 144 -6.80 -4.75 0.40
C ALA A 144 -6.69 -5.52 -0.91
N SER A 145 -5.99 -6.63 -0.84
CA SER A 145 -5.89 -7.59 -1.92
C SER A 145 -6.24 -8.96 -1.37
N GLY A 146 -7.05 -9.70 -2.08
CA GLY A 146 -7.45 -11.02 -1.64
C GLY A 146 -8.06 -11.84 -2.73
N THR A 147 -8.60 -12.98 -2.36
CA THR A 147 -9.25 -13.85 -3.31
C THR A 147 -10.66 -13.34 -3.62
N VAL A 148 -11.18 -13.79 -4.76
CA VAL A 148 -12.51 -13.37 -5.21
C VAL A 148 -13.59 -13.71 -4.18
N GLY A 149 -13.45 -14.84 -3.52
CA GLY A 149 -14.46 -15.26 -2.53
C GLY A 149 -14.59 -14.28 -1.39
N GLU A 150 -13.50 -13.72 -0.93
CA GLU A 150 -13.54 -12.75 0.17
C GLU A 150 -14.23 -11.46 -0.26
N VAL A 151 -14.00 -11.04 -1.48
CA VAL A 151 -14.64 -9.84 -2.00
C VAL A 151 -16.13 -10.04 -2.08
N ALA A 152 -16.56 -11.20 -2.52
CA ALA A 152 -17.98 -11.50 -2.65
C ALA A 152 -18.68 -11.43 -1.30
N CYS A 153 -18.04 -11.84 -0.25
CA CYS A 153 -18.61 -11.78 1.09
C CYS A 153 -18.82 -10.36 1.55
N GLY A 154 -18.08 -9.43 1.02
CA GLY A 154 -18.20 -8.04 1.38
C GLY A 154 -19.35 -7.33 0.72
N ALA A 155 -19.96 -7.97 -0.21
CA ALA A 155 -21.05 -7.35 -0.97
C ALA A 155 -22.31 -7.20 -0.13
#